data_58b14da04000778bdc3935d0f731874d
#
_entry.id   58b14da04000778bdc3935d0f731874d
#
_cell.length_a   1.000
_cell.length_b   1.000
_cell.length_c   1.000
_cell.angle_alpha   90.00
_cell.angle_beta   90.00
_cell.angle_gamma   90.00
#
_symmetry.space_group_name_H-M   'P 1'
#
loop_
_entity.id
_entity.type
_entity.pdbx_description
1 polymer ?
#
loop_
_entity_poly.entity_id
_entity_poly.type
_entity_poly.pdbx_seq_one_letter_code
_entity_poly.pdbx_strand_id
1 'polypeptide(L)'
;MSYNLKSQIPNPKSGEYQCLADLNLYDSPECTRLATQAASGRYLWVTSNHQNSVVEVYLCEDDYSGWLSVGDFDSLQSATVPYQAATFSESEIKKLLTKVIAFTEKAMQQSNYYLWGGTVGPNYDCSGLMQAAFASVGIWLPRDAYQQEGFTQPITIAELAAGDLVFFGTSQKATHVGLYLGDGYYIHSSGKDQGRDGIGIDILSEQGDAVSQSYYQQLRGAGRVFKSYEPQRR
;
A
#
# COMPACT_ATOMS: atom_id res chain seq x y z
N MET A 1 -47.50 3.23 18.82
CA MET A 1 -47.15 3.42 17.41
C MET A 1 -45.63 3.52 17.33
N SER A 2 -45.00 2.39 17.00
CA SER A 2 -43.54 2.34 16.87
C SER A 2 -43.18 2.78 15.45
N TYR A 3 -42.57 3.95 15.33
CA TYR A 3 -41.99 4.39 14.07
C TYR A 3 -40.73 3.60 13.77
N ASN A 4 -40.88 2.66 12.86
CA ASN A 4 -39.76 1.88 12.33
C ASN A 4 -39.09 2.75 11.25
N LEU A 5 -38.21 3.66 11.65
CA LEU A 5 -37.29 4.36 10.76
C LEU A 5 -36.19 3.39 10.39
N LYS A 6 -36.48 2.43 9.52
CA LYS A 6 -35.45 1.86 8.65
C LYS A 6 -35.06 3.00 7.71
N SER A 7 -34.01 3.74 8.06
CA SER A 7 -33.30 4.55 7.08
C SER A 7 -32.95 3.64 5.91
N GLN A 8 -33.57 3.87 4.76
CA GLN A 8 -33.18 3.23 3.52
C GLN A 8 -31.75 3.76 3.26
N ILE A 9 -30.75 2.96 3.59
CA ILE A 9 -29.39 3.21 3.17
C ILE A 9 -29.45 3.26 1.65
N PRO A 10 -29.13 4.38 0.99
CA PRO A 10 -29.22 4.48 -0.44
C PRO A 10 -28.33 3.42 -1.07
N ASN A 11 -28.89 2.63 -1.96
CA ASN A 11 -28.13 1.63 -2.70
C ASN A 11 -27.08 2.37 -3.54
N PRO A 12 -25.77 2.21 -3.28
CA PRO A 12 -24.75 2.97 -3.95
C PRO A 12 -24.80 2.73 -5.46
N LYS A 13 -24.74 3.79 -6.24
CA LYS A 13 -24.68 3.68 -7.70
C LYS A 13 -23.29 3.22 -8.11
N SER A 14 -23.22 2.29 -9.06
CA SER A 14 -21.97 1.94 -9.71
C SER A 14 -21.35 3.17 -10.38
N GLY A 15 -20.06 3.39 -10.21
CA GLY A 15 -19.36 4.54 -10.76
C GLY A 15 -18.09 4.89 -9.98
N GLU A 16 -17.44 5.94 -10.44
CA GLU A 16 -16.20 6.44 -9.84
C GLU A 16 -16.50 7.50 -8.77
N TYR A 17 -15.80 7.36 -7.66
CA TYR A 17 -15.93 8.24 -6.49
C TYR A 17 -14.54 8.64 -5.99
N GLN A 18 -14.47 9.81 -5.34
CA GLN A 18 -13.32 10.25 -4.59
C GLN A 18 -13.58 10.10 -3.09
N CYS A 19 -12.60 9.58 -2.36
CA CYS A 19 -12.66 9.44 -0.90
C CYS A 19 -12.49 10.81 -0.24
N LEU A 20 -13.43 11.21 0.60
CA LEU A 20 -13.38 12.44 1.41
C LEU A 20 -12.69 12.22 2.76
N ALA A 21 -12.59 10.97 3.19
CA ALA A 21 -11.90 10.53 4.41
C ALA A 21 -11.13 9.25 4.13
N ASP A 22 -10.30 8.85 5.09
CA ASP A 22 -9.62 7.55 5.04
C ASP A 22 -10.62 6.42 5.26
N LEU A 23 -10.60 5.41 4.39
CA LEU A 23 -11.54 4.29 4.39
C LEU A 23 -10.82 2.95 4.50
N ASN A 24 -11.43 2.02 5.23
CA ASN A 24 -10.98 0.64 5.29
C ASN A 24 -11.67 -0.18 4.20
N LEU A 25 -10.88 -0.96 3.45
CA LEU A 25 -11.36 -1.94 2.49
C LEU A 25 -10.99 -3.34 2.97
N TYR A 26 -11.95 -4.24 2.95
CA TYR A 26 -11.83 -5.59 3.50
C TYR A 26 -11.66 -6.64 2.40
N ASP A 27 -11.08 -7.79 2.73
CA ASP A 27 -10.83 -8.88 1.78
C ASP A 27 -12.09 -9.70 1.45
N SER A 28 -13.12 -9.56 2.26
CA SER A 28 -14.38 -10.29 2.08
C SER A 28 -15.59 -9.46 2.55
N PRO A 29 -16.80 -9.85 2.14
CA PRO A 29 -18.05 -9.16 2.54
C PRO A 29 -18.33 -9.21 4.04
N GLU A 30 -17.70 -10.10 4.79
CA GLU A 30 -17.79 -10.19 6.25
C GLU A 30 -17.10 -9.04 6.97
N CYS A 31 -16.24 -8.27 6.28
CA CYS A 31 -15.50 -7.13 6.80
C CYS A 31 -14.69 -7.43 8.08
N THR A 32 -14.12 -8.62 8.17
CA THR A 32 -13.39 -9.08 9.35
C THR A 32 -11.88 -8.87 9.26
N ARG A 33 -11.33 -8.84 8.05
CA ARG A 33 -9.91 -8.71 7.79
C ARG A 33 -9.64 -7.57 6.83
N LEU A 34 -8.82 -6.62 7.26
CA LEU A 34 -8.39 -5.50 6.44
C LEU A 34 -7.56 -5.99 5.25
N ALA A 35 -7.91 -5.59 4.05
CA ALA A 35 -7.17 -5.86 2.83
C ALA A 35 -6.25 -4.69 2.47
N THR A 36 -6.81 -3.48 2.52
CA THR A 36 -6.10 -2.22 2.25
C THR A 36 -6.88 -1.04 2.81
N GLN A 37 -6.33 0.15 2.69
CA GLN A 37 -7.00 1.41 3.03
C GLN A 37 -6.98 2.36 1.83
N ALA A 38 -8.04 3.13 1.68
CA ALA A 38 -8.10 4.23 0.75
C ALA A 38 -7.92 5.54 1.53
N ALA A 39 -6.77 6.19 1.37
CA ALA A 39 -6.55 7.51 1.95
C ALA A 39 -7.52 8.55 1.37
N SER A 40 -7.82 9.59 2.14
CA SER A 40 -8.57 10.75 1.66
C SER A 40 -7.93 11.30 0.37
N GLY A 41 -8.77 11.59 -0.62
CA GLY A 41 -8.34 12.04 -1.95
C GLY A 41 -8.14 10.93 -2.98
N ARG A 42 -8.03 9.66 -2.59
CA ARG A 42 -7.97 8.53 -3.53
C ARG A 42 -9.29 8.35 -4.27
N TYR A 43 -9.18 7.73 -5.43
CA TYR A 43 -10.33 7.38 -6.26
C TYR A 43 -10.64 5.89 -6.13
N LEU A 44 -11.91 5.56 -6.12
CA LEU A 44 -12.39 4.19 -6.17
C LEU A 44 -13.57 4.06 -7.12
N TRP A 45 -13.69 2.89 -7.71
CA TRP A 45 -14.85 2.50 -8.50
C TRP A 45 -15.74 1.58 -7.68
N VAL A 46 -16.99 1.99 -7.52
CA VAL A 46 -18.04 1.17 -6.90
C VAL A 46 -18.61 0.25 -7.96
N THR A 47 -18.57 -1.07 -7.72
CA THR A 47 -19.13 -2.05 -8.64
C THR A 47 -20.64 -2.23 -8.43
N SER A 48 -21.28 -3.06 -9.25
CA SER A 48 -22.66 -3.49 -9.03
C SER A 48 -22.79 -4.69 -8.08
N ASN A 49 -21.66 -5.21 -7.56
CA ASN A 49 -21.67 -6.37 -6.67
C ASN A 49 -21.91 -5.93 -5.22
N HIS A 50 -23.13 -6.12 -4.76
CA HIS A 50 -23.57 -5.76 -3.41
C HIS A 50 -23.92 -7.02 -2.63
N GLN A 51 -23.48 -7.10 -1.38
CA GLN A 51 -23.86 -8.17 -0.47
C GLN A 51 -24.25 -7.57 0.88
N ASN A 52 -25.55 -7.66 1.23
CA ASN A 52 -26.10 -7.05 2.45
C ASN A 52 -25.80 -5.53 2.54
N SER A 53 -24.96 -5.14 3.51
CA SER A 53 -24.55 -3.75 3.78
C SER A 53 -23.14 -3.42 3.31
N VAL A 54 -22.58 -4.17 2.36
CA VAL A 54 -21.26 -3.96 1.78
C VAL A 54 -21.30 -3.98 0.26
N VAL A 55 -20.35 -3.32 -0.36
CA VAL A 55 -20.20 -3.27 -1.82
C VAL A 55 -18.75 -3.53 -2.21
N GLU A 56 -18.57 -4.27 -3.28
CA GLU A 56 -17.25 -4.46 -3.85
C GLU A 56 -16.80 -3.19 -4.56
N VAL A 57 -15.57 -2.77 -4.27
CA VAL A 57 -14.92 -1.62 -4.88
C VAL A 57 -13.52 -2.00 -5.35
N TYR A 58 -12.96 -1.22 -6.27
CA TYR A 58 -11.52 -1.25 -6.54
C TYR A 58 -10.95 0.16 -6.58
N LEU A 59 -9.72 0.29 -6.12
CA LEU A 59 -8.99 1.55 -6.11
C LEU A 59 -8.52 1.87 -7.53
N CYS A 60 -8.77 3.09 -7.99
CA CYS A 60 -8.48 3.47 -9.37
C CYS A 60 -6.98 3.63 -9.65
N GLU A 61 -6.16 3.84 -8.63
CA GLU A 61 -4.73 4.07 -8.76
C GLU A 61 -3.91 2.78 -8.93
N ASP A 62 -4.39 1.65 -8.38
CA ASP A 62 -3.61 0.41 -8.31
C ASP A 62 -4.41 -0.86 -8.65
N ASP A 63 -5.66 -0.70 -9.10
CA ASP A 63 -6.61 -1.79 -9.41
C ASP A 63 -6.91 -2.74 -8.24
N TYR A 64 -6.53 -2.37 -7.00
CA TYR A 64 -6.73 -3.25 -5.86
C TYR A 64 -8.19 -3.28 -5.44
N SER A 65 -8.76 -4.47 -5.33
CA SER A 65 -10.16 -4.66 -4.96
C SER A 65 -10.33 -4.91 -3.46
N GLY A 66 -11.51 -4.56 -2.95
CA GLY A 66 -11.92 -4.84 -1.59
C GLY A 66 -13.39 -4.57 -1.37
N TRP A 67 -13.86 -4.84 -0.18
CA TRP A 67 -15.23 -4.61 0.24
C TRP A 67 -15.32 -3.38 1.12
N LEU A 68 -16.24 -2.49 0.79
CA LEU A 68 -16.53 -1.25 1.53
C LEU A 68 -17.88 -1.37 2.22
N SER A 69 -17.96 -0.95 3.48
CA SER A 69 -19.24 -0.82 4.18
C SER A 69 -20.09 0.28 3.54
N VAL A 70 -21.37 0.01 3.30
CA VAL A 70 -22.31 1.04 2.82
C VAL A 70 -22.47 2.17 3.81
N GLY A 71 -22.19 1.94 5.12
CA GLY A 71 -22.16 2.99 6.14
C GLY A 71 -21.07 4.05 5.92
N ASP A 72 -20.03 3.75 5.12
CA ASP A 72 -18.94 4.67 4.81
C ASP A 72 -19.21 5.53 3.55
N PHE A 73 -20.37 5.35 2.91
CA PHE A 73 -20.71 6.05 1.66
C PHE A 73 -20.82 7.57 1.80
N ASP A 74 -21.17 8.07 2.98
CA ASP A 74 -21.18 9.51 3.26
C ASP A 74 -19.78 10.16 3.18
N SER A 75 -18.74 9.32 3.19
CA SER A 75 -17.33 9.71 2.99
C SER A 75 -16.88 9.60 1.53
N LEU A 76 -17.80 9.42 0.60
CA LEU A 76 -17.54 9.35 -0.83
C LEU A 76 -18.25 10.50 -1.58
N GLN A 77 -17.56 11.07 -2.54
CA GLN A 77 -18.13 12.03 -3.49
C GLN A 77 -18.01 11.47 -4.90
N SER A 78 -19.09 11.50 -5.67
CA SER A 78 -19.01 11.11 -7.10
C SER A 78 -17.94 11.92 -7.80
N ALA A 79 -17.06 11.25 -8.52
CA ALA A 79 -15.99 11.90 -9.27
C ALA A 79 -16.58 12.77 -10.38
N THR A 80 -16.19 14.03 -10.41
CA THR A 80 -16.58 14.97 -11.48
C THR A 80 -15.66 14.85 -12.69
N VAL A 81 -14.44 14.36 -12.47
CA VAL A 81 -13.44 14.05 -13.50
C VAL A 81 -12.91 12.66 -13.20
N PRO A 82 -12.86 11.75 -14.18
CA PRO A 82 -12.30 10.43 -13.99
C PRO A 82 -10.83 10.49 -13.57
N TYR A 83 -10.41 9.52 -12.76
CA TYR A 83 -9.01 9.36 -12.39
C TYR A 83 -8.12 9.22 -13.65
N GLN A 84 -7.01 9.91 -13.64
CA GLN A 84 -5.99 9.81 -14.67
C GLN A 84 -4.63 9.53 -14.03
N ALA A 85 -4.02 8.41 -14.40
CA ALA A 85 -2.70 8.05 -13.91
C ALA A 85 -1.65 9.07 -14.39
N ALA A 86 -0.83 9.53 -13.47
CA ALA A 86 0.33 10.34 -13.81
C ALA A 86 1.46 9.43 -14.33
N THR A 87 2.12 9.87 -15.40
CA THR A 87 3.29 9.19 -15.95
C THR A 87 4.56 9.89 -15.49
N PHE A 88 5.60 9.11 -15.24
CA PHE A 88 6.91 9.58 -14.83
C PHE A 88 8.00 8.88 -15.63
N SER A 89 8.99 9.62 -16.07
CA SER A 89 10.25 9.07 -16.57
C SER A 89 11.14 8.60 -15.41
N GLU A 90 12.06 7.68 -15.67
CA GLU A 90 13.04 7.23 -14.66
C GLU A 90 13.82 8.40 -14.04
N SER A 91 14.17 9.41 -14.84
CA SER A 91 14.90 10.58 -14.36
C SER A 91 14.09 11.45 -13.40
N GLU A 92 12.76 11.53 -13.59
CA GLU A 92 11.85 12.22 -12.68
C GLU A 92 11.69 11.43 -11.39
N ILE A 93 11.48 10.11 -11.47
CA ILE A 93 11.42 9.23 -10.30
C ILE A 93 12.69 9.37 -9.47
N LYS A 94 13.87 9.27 -10.10
CA LYS A 94 15.16 9.39 -9.41
C LYS A 94 15.29 10.70 -8.60
N LYS A 95 14.78 11.81 -9.12
CA LYS A 95 14.78 13.11 -8.41
C LYS A 95 13.86 13.13 -7.19
N LEU A 96 12.85 12.26 -7.16
CA LEU A 96 11.85 12.19 -6.10
C LEU A 96 12.22 11.22 -4.98
N LEU A 97 13.19 10.29 -5.19
CA LEU A 97 13.54 9.25 -4.22
C LEU A 97 13.94 9.78 -2.85
N THR A 98 14.63 10.92 -2.78
CA THR A 98 14.96 11.56 -1.49
C THR A 98 13.69 11.92 -0.69
N LYS A 99 12.62 12.33 -1.36
CA LYS A 99 11.33 12.62 -0.72
C LYS A 99 10.62 11.33 -0.29
N VAL A 100 10.73 10.27 -1.08
CA VAL A 100 10.20 8.93 -0.74
C VAL A 100 10.87 8.42 0.53
N ILE A 101 12.20 8.49 0.62
CA ILE A 101 12.95 8.10 1.82
C ILE A 101 12.54 8.95 3.02
N ALA A 102 12.51 10.28 2.86
CA ALA A 102 12.12 11.19 3.93
C ALA A 102 10.69 10.92 4.46
N PHE A 103 9.77 10.47 3.59
CA PHE A 103 8.43 10.04 4.03
C PHE A 103 8.51 8.85 4.99
N THR A 104 9.27 7.80 4.66
CA THR A 104 9.39 6.61 5.50
C THR A 104 10.07 6.92 6.84
N GLU A 105 11.11 7.76 6.83
CA GLU A 105 11.79 8.22 8.04
C GLU A 105 10.84 9.03 8.95
N LYS A 106 10.06 9.94 8.38
CA LYS A 106 9.04 10.71 9.11
C LYS A 106 7.94 9.81 9.68
N ALA A 107 7.50 8.81 8.92
CA ALA A 107 6.52 7.83 9.40
C ALA A 107 7.08 7.03 10.59
N MET A 108 8.36 6.62 10.55
CA MET A 108 9.03 5.92 11.64
C MET A 108 9.11 6.75 12.93
N GLN A 109 9.22 8.08 12.84
CA GLN A 109 9.29 8.97 14.01
C GLN A 109 7.95 9.10 14.76
N GLN A 110 6.83 8.68 14.15
CA GLN A 110 5.53 8.67 14.81
C GLN A 110 5.36 7.39 15.61
N SER A 111 4.57 7.43 16.69
CA SER A 111 4.16 6.22 17.37
C SER A 111 3.35 5.35 16.42
N ASN A 112 3.85 4.18 16.09
CA ASN A 112 3.26 3.28 15.10
C ASN A 112 3.38 1.82 15.54
N TYR A 113 2.57 0.97 14.93
CA TYR A 113 2.65 -0.50 15.02
C TYR A 113 2.37 -1.10 13.62
N TYR A 114 2.75 -2.36 13.44
CA TYR A 114 2.44 -3.08 12.21
C TYR A 114 0.94 -3.35 12.09
N LEU A 115 0.33 -2.82 11.05
CA LEU A 115 -1.08 -3.06 10.74
C LEU A 115 -1.19 -3.81 9.42
N TRP A 116 -1.61 -5.07 9.44
CA TRP A 116 -1.91 -5.82 8.23
C TRP A 116 -2.96 -5.07 7.38
N GLY A 117 -2.70 -4.88 6.10
CA GLY A 117 -3.57 -4.10 5.21
C GLY A 117 -3.40 -2.58 5.35
N GLY A 118 -2.56 -2.10 6.26
CA GLY A 118 -2.36 -0.67 6.51
C GLY A 118 -1.61 0.03 5.38
N THR A 119 -2.18 1.12 4.87
CA THR A 119 -1.58 2.03 3.86
C THR A 119 -1.74 3.49 4.24
N VAL A 120 -2.42 3.76 5.36
CA VAL A 120 -2.66 5.10 5.90
C VAL A 120 -1.96 5.24 7.25
N GLY A 121 -1.25 6.36 7.45
CA GLY A 121 -0.51 6.61 8.68
C GLY A 121 -1.39 6.66 9.95
N PRO A 122 -0.79 6.37 11.09
CA PRO A 122 0.63 6.09 11.30
C PRO A 122 1.01 4.61 11.12
N ASN A 123 0.04 3.71 10.88
CA ASN A 123 0.21 2.26 10.94
C ASN A 123 0.18 1.65 9.54
N TYR A 124 1.25 0.97 9.18
CA TYR A 124 1.42 0.41 7.84
C TYR A 124 1.79 -1.08 7.91
N ASP A 125 1.45 -1.84 6.86
CA ASP A 125 2.19 -3.07 6.57
C ASP A 125 3.42 -2.77 5.69
N CYS A 126 4.20 -3.80 5.35
CA CYS A 126 5.45 -3.63 4.62
C CYS A 126 5.26 -2.97 3.24
N SER A 127 4.39 -3.52 2.41
CA SER A 127 4.12 -3.02 1.06
C SER A 127 3.28 -1.75 1.07
N GLY A 128 2.42 -1.58 2.07
CA GLY A 128 1.63 -0.36 2.28
C GLY A 128 2.49 0.85 2.62
N LEU A 129 3.55 0.68 3.42
CA LEU A 129 4.52 1.74 3.68
C LEU A 129 5.24 2.15 2.38
N MET A 130 5.66 1.18 1.56
CA MET A 130 6.28 1.47 0.26
C MET A 130 5.31 2.19 -0.67
N GLN A 131 4.08 1.69 -0.79
CA GLN A 131 3.06 2.31 -1.61
C GLN A 131 2.77 3.75 -1.17
N ALA A 132 2.56 3.99 0.13
CA ALA A 132 2.30 5.32 0.68
C ALA A 132 3.47 6.28 0.45
N ALA A 133 4.71 5.80 0.61
CA ALA A 133 5.90 6.62 0.40
C ALA A 133 6.03 7.10 -1.05
N PHE A 134 5.84 6.21 -2.03
CA PHE A 134 5.85 6.58 -3.45
C PHE A 134 4.61 7.41 -3.83
N ALA A 135 3.43 7.09 -3.33
CA ALA A 135 2.21 7.86 -3.55
C ALA A 135 2.32 9.30 -3.03
N SER A 136 3.10 9.55 -1.97
CA SER A 136 3.35 10.89 -1.42
C SER A 136 3.98 11.86 -2.43
N VAL A 137 4.59 11.34 -3.48
CA VAL A 137 5.18 12.10 -4.59
C VAL A 137 4.46 11.85 -5.91
N GLY A 138 3.29 11.22 -5.89
CA GLY A 138 2.43 10.95 -7.06
C GLY A 138 2.76 9.70 -7.84
N ILE A 139 3.72 8.89 -7.39
CA ILE A 139 4.12 7.63 -8.03
C ILE A 139 3.32 6.49 -7.38
N TRP A 140 2.59 5.71 -8.17
CA TRP A 140 1.84 4.57 -7.66
C TRP A 140 2.60 3.25 -7.85
N LEU A 141 2.53 2.41 -6.84
CA LEU A 141 3.01 1.04 -6.86
C LEU A 141 1.82 0.08 -6.71
N PRO A 142 1.91 -1.16 -7.17
CA PRO A 142 0.96 -2.21 -6.80
C PRO A 142 0.88 -2.37 -5.27
N ARG A 143 -0.22 -2.94 -4.78
CA ARG A 143 -0.48 -3.04 -3.34
C ARG A 143 0.38 -4.05 -2.60
N ASP A 144 0.52 -5.26 -3.14
CA ASP A 144 1.16 -6.37 -2.42
C ASP A 144 2.66 -6.49 -2.75
N ALA A 145 3.46 -6.99 -1.79
CA ALA A 145 4.90 -7.12 -1.95
C ALA A 145 5.30 -7.94 -3.19
N TYR A 146 4.61 -9.07 -3.47
CA TYR A 146 4.89 -9.87 -4.66
C TYR A 146 4.52 -9.17 -5.96
N GLN A 147 3.52 -8.28 -5.94
CA GLN A 147 3.15 -7.47 -7.09
C GLN A 147 4.19 -6.36 -7.31
N GLN A 148 4.70 -5.75 -6.22
CA GLN A 148 5.77 -4.75 -6.28
C GLN A 148 7.06 -5.38 -6.81
N GLU A 149 7.40 -6.63 -6.38
CA GLU A 149 8.53 -7.39 -6.94
C GLU A 149 8.39 -7.56 -8.46
N GLY A 150 7.23 -7.99 -8.94
CA GLY A 150 6.96 -8.20 -10.37
C GLY A 150 6.84 -6.90 -11.18
N PHE A 151 6.58 -5.78 -10.53
CA PHE A 151 6.42 -4.47 -11.16
C PHE A 151 7.75 -3.73 -11.35
N THR A 152 8.69 -3.88 -10.43
CA THR A 152 9.99 -3.21 -10.47
C THR A 152 10.92 -3.83 -11.50
N GLN A 153 11.86 -3.05 -12.02
CA GLN A 153 12.96 -3.57 -12.81
C GLN A 153 13.93 -4.34 -11.89
N PRO A 154 14.14 -5.66 -12.11
CA PRO A 154 15.07 -6.43 -11.31
C PRO A 154 16.50 -5.86 -11.42
N ILE A 155 17.18 -5.77 -10.29
CA ILE A 155 18.59 -5.40 -10.19
C ILE A 155 19.33 -6.37 -9.28
N THR A 156 20.64 -6.45 -9.43
CA THR A 156 21.47 -7.23 -8.52
C THR A 156 21.66 -6.49 -7.17
N ILE A 157 22.01 -7.24 -6.13
CA ILE A 157 22.31 -6.63 -4.81
C ILE A 157 23.50 -5.65 -4.90
N ALA A 158 24.45 -5.88 -5.80
CA ALA A 158 25.60 -4.99 -6.02
C ALA A 158 25.20 -3.66 -6.70
N GLU A 159 24.06 -3.62 -7.38
CA GLU A 159 23.53 -2.41 -8.05
C GLU A 159 22.57 -1.59 -7.18
N LEU A 160 22.31 -2.05 -5.94
CA LEU A 160 21.43 -1.35 -5.01
C LEU A 160 21.85 0.09 -4.80
N ALA A 161 20.91 1.00 -4.94
CA ALA A 161 21.05 2.41 -4.64
C ALA A 161 19.91 2.87 -3.70
N ALA A 162 20.11 3.92 -2.94
CA ALA A 162 19.09 4.47 -2.05
C ALA A 162 17.79 4.79 -2.83
N GLY A 163 16.67 4.26 -2.34
CA GLY A 163 15.36 4.34 -3.00
C GLY A 163 14.96 3.11 -3.80
N ASP A 164 15.84 2.10 -3.97
CA ASP A 164 15.46 0.80 -4.53
C ASP A 164 14.71 -0.04 -3.49
N LEU A 165 13.89 -1.00 -3.95
CA LEU A 165 13.17 -1.93 -3.10
C LEU A 165 13.96 -3.22 -2.92
N VAL A 166 13.96 -3.75 -1.69
CA VAL A 166 14.51 -5.06 -1.36
C VAL A 166 13.35 -6.00 -1.00
N PHE A 167 13.39 -7.22 -1.53
CA PHE A 167 12.30 -8.19 -1.41
C PHE A 167 12.75 -9.44 -0.66
N PHE A 168 11.88 -9.91 0.23
CA PHE A 168 12.11 -11.07 1.07
C PHE A 168 10.90 -12.01 0.98
N GLY A 169 11.13 -13.30 1.23
CA GLY A 169 10.03 -14.26 1.23
C GLY A 169 10.47 -15.68 0.91
N THR A 170 9.55 -16.44 0.31
CA THR A 170 9.76 -17.84 -0.07
C THR A 170 10.33 -17.95 -1.49
N SER A 171 10.67 -19.15 -1.93
CA SER A 171 11.08 -19.39 -3.32
C SER A 171 9.99 -19.08 -4.34
N GLN A 172 8.72 -19.10 -3.94
CA GLN A 172 7.58 -18.85 -4.83
C GLN A 172 7.26 -17.37 -5.02
N LYS A 173 7.28 -16.57 -3.93
CA LYS A 173 6.89 -15.16 -4.00
C LYS A 173 7.49 -14.32 -2.88
N ALA A 174 7.60 -13.02 -3.12
CA ALA A 174 7.87 -12.05 -2.06
C ALA A 174 6.69 -11.98 -1.08
N THR A 175 6.99 -12.02 0.21
CA THR A 175 6.03 -11.84 1.30
C THR A 175 6.33 -10.59 2.11
N HIS A 176 7.47 -9.95 1.85
CA HIS A 176 7.91 -8.76 2.55
C HIS A 176 8.76 -7.88 1.64
N VAL A 177 8.78 -6.58 1.93
CA VAL A 177 9.50 -5.56 1.17
C VAL A 177 9.98 -4.45 2.09
N GLY A 178 11.14 -3.87 1.76
CA GLY A 178 11.68 -2.68 2.38
C GLY A 178 12.29 -1.73 1.36
N LEU A 179 12.52 -0.49 1.76
CA LEU A 179 13.18 0.55 0.97
C LEU A 179 14.64 0.65 1.37
N TYR A 180 15.53 0.45 0.42
CA TYR A 180 16.97 0.56 0.65
C TYR A 180 17.39 2.02 0.86
N LEU A 181 18.16 2.28 1.92
CA LEU A 181 18.60 3.61 2.31
C LEU A 181 20.05 3.93 1.88
N GLY A 182 20.81 2.93 1.46
CA GLY A 182 22.24 3.00 1.23
C GLY A 182 23.03 2.29 2.35
N ASP A 183 24.32 2.07 2.11
CA ASP A 183 25.28 1.53 3.09
C ASP A 183 24.85 0.21 3.76
N GLY A 184 24.04 -0.59 3.08
CA GLY A 184 23.55 -1.87 3.59
C GLY A 184 22.31 -1.76 4.47
N TYR A 185 21.70 -0.60 4.66
CA TYR A 185 20.51 -0.39 5.48
C TYR A 185 19.24 -0.29 4.65
N TYR A 186 18.13 -0.78 5.21
CA TYR A 186 16.80 -0.62 4.63
C TYR A 186 15.75 -0.33 5.71
N ILE A 187 14.72 0.44 5.35
CA ILE A 187 13.58 0.76 6.21
C ILE A 187 12.37 -0.04 5.76
N HIS A 188 11.63 -0.59 6.72
CA HIS A 188 10.44 -1.40 6.46
C HIS A 188 9.45 -1.33 7.64
N SER A 189 8.22 -1.73 7.43
CA SER A 189 7.26 -2.03 8.51
C SER A 189 7.16 -3.54 8.70
N SER A 190 7.42 -4.04 9.89
CA SER A 190 7.53 -5.47 10.20
C SER A 190 6.64 -5.86 11.38
N GLY A 191 6.08 -7.07 11.32
CA GLY A 191 5.18 -7.59 12.34
C GLY A 191 5.89 -7.94 13.64
N LYS A 192 5.11 -8.01 14.71
CA LYS A 192 5.60 -8.36 16.05
C LYS A 192 6.19 -9.76 16.13
N ASP A 193 5.64 -10.69 15.37
CA ASP A 193 6.12 -12.06 15.24
C ASP A 193 7.51 -12.16 14.62
N GLN A 194 7.94 -11.13 13.90
CA GLN A 194 9.28 -11.00 13.33
C GLN A 194 10.26 -10.23 14.22
N GLY A 195 9.82 -9.80 15.42
CA GLY A 195 10.65 -9.13 16.42
C GLY A 195 10.63 -7.59 16.38
N ARG A 196 9.83 -6.98 15.47
CA ARG A 196 9.64 -5.50 15.43
C ARG A 196 8.28 -5.15 16.04
N ASP A 197 7.30 -4.81 15.41
CA ASP A 197 5.97 -4.26 15.60
C ASP A 197 5.94 -2.80 15.16
N GLY A 198 6.12 -2.61 13.86
CA GLY A 198 6.06 -1.29 13.23
C GLY A 198 7.26 -1.01 12.32
N ILE A 199 7.49 0.28 12.10
CA ILE A 199 8.53 0.77 11.18
C ILE A 199 9.90 0.76 11.88
N GLY A 200 10.89 0.17 11.21
CA GLY A 200 12.28 0.12 11.70
C GLY A 200 13.30 0.08 10.57
N ILE A 201 14.55 0.27 10.95
CA ILE A 201 15.69 0.14 10.03
C ILE A 201 16.46 -1.10 10.43
N ASP A 202 16.79 -1.92 9.44
CA ASP A 202 17.57 -3.14 9.58
C ASP A 202 18.73 -3.15 8.57
N ILE A 203 19.72 -4.00 8.84
CA ILE A 203 20.88 -4.16 7.96
C ILE A 203 20.67 -5.36 7.04
N LEU A 204 20.98 -5.21 5.76
CA LEU A 204 20.93 -6.25 4.76
C LEU A 204 22.19 -7.14 4.86
N SER A 205 22.31 -7.87 5.95
CA SER A 205 23.52 -8.65 6.28
C SER A 205 23.21 -9.78 7.26
N GLU A 206 23.99 -10.85 7.19
CA GLU A 206 24.00 -11.95 8.19
C GLU A 206 24.57 -11.50 9.55
N GLN A 207 25.24 -10.35 9.61
CA GLN A 207 25.92 -9.85 10.82
C GLN A 207 25.04 -8.87 11.64
N GLY A 208 23.78 -8.65 11.24
CA GLY A 208 22.84 -7.83 11.97
C GLY A 208 22.29 -8.49 13.24
N ASP A 209 21.30 -7.85 13.85
CA ASP A 209 20.53 -8.44 14.95
C ASP A 209 19.67 -9.61 14.45
N ALA A 210 18.92 -10.28 15.33
CA ALA A 210 18.11 -11.44 14.99
C ALA A 210 17.06 -11.13 13.92
N VAL A 211 16.52 -9.90 13.87
CA VAL A 211 15.54 -9.48 12.86
C VAL A 211 16.22 -9.35 11.50
N SER A 212 17.34 -8.63 11.43
CA SER A 212 18.15 -8.48 10.23
C SER A 212 18.57 -9.82 9.64
N GLN A 213 19.06 -10.73 10.49
CA GLN A 213 19.46 -12.08 10.09
C GLN A 213 18.28 -12.88 9.52
N SER A 214 17.12 -12.84 10.21
CA SER A 214 15.92 -13.56 9.76
C SER A 214 15.46 -13.09 8.37
N TYR A 215 15.47 -11.78 8.12
CA TYR A 215 15.12 -11.26 6.80
C TYR A 215 16.19 -11.56 5.75
N TYR A 216 17.48 -11.45 6.11
CA TYR A 216 18.57 -11.74 5.17
C TYR A 216 18.53 -13.19 4.65
N GLN A 217 18.18 -14.14 5.49
CA GLN A 217 17.96 -15.55 5.09
C GLN A 217 16.80 -15.74 4.10
N GLN A 218 15.87 -14.80 4.07
CA GLN A 218 14.72 -14.78 3.19
C GLN A 218 14.91 -13.84 1.99
N LEU A 219 16.11 -13.27 1.80
CA LEU A 219 16.38 -12.33 0.71
C LEU A 219 16.15 -12.99 -0.65
N ARG A 220 15.31 -12.36 -1.45
CA ARG A 220 14.96 -12.81 -2.81
C ARG A 220 15.69 -12.03 -3.89
N GLY A 221 15.84 -10.75 -3.69
CA GLY A 221 16.43 -9.85 -4.66
C GLY A 221 16.06 -8.40 -4.41
N ALA A 222 16.32 -7.57 -5.42
CA ALA A 222 16.05 -6.15 -5.38
C ALA A 222 15.43 -5.68 -6.70
N GLY A 223 14.73 -4.54 -6.65
CA GLY A 223 14.09 -3.97 -7.81
C GLY A 223 14.06 -2.45 -7.77
N ARG A 224 14.21 -1.85 -8.94
CA ARG A 224 14.17 -0.39 -9.12
C ARG A 224 12.82 0.04 -9.64
N VAL A 225 12.21 1.02 -9.00
CA VAL A 225 10.99 1.66 -9.51
C VAL A 225 11.40 2.56 -10.70
N PHE A 226 10.89 2.27 -11.89
CA PHE A 226 11.25 2.94 -13.14
C PHE A 226 10.05 3.62 -13.83
N LYS A 227 8.84 3.36 -13.32
CA LYS A 227 7.58 3.97 -13.79
C LYS A 227 6.57 4.01 -12.65
N SER A 228 5.50 4.80 -12.81
CA SER A 228 4.29 4.71 -11.99
C SER A 228 3.39 3.58 -12.49
N TYR A 229 2.62 2.96 -11.61
CA TYR A 229 1.62 1.97 -12.00
C TYR A 229 0.53 2.63 -12.87
N GLU A 230 0.16 1.98 -13.95
CA GLU A 230 -0.92 2.38 -14.84
C GLU A 230 -2.06 1.37 -14.70
N PRO A 231 -3.23 1.80 -14.18
CA PRO A 231 -4.38 0.91 -13.99
C PRO A 231 -4.84 0.28 -15.30
N GLN A 232 -5.22 -0.99 -15.24
CA GLN A 232 -5.72 -1.76 -16.37
C GLN A 232 -7.25 -1.77 -16.43
N ARG A 233 -7.92 -1.52 -15.29
CA ARG A 233 -9.38 -1.43 -15.20
C ARG A 233 -9.82 -0.01 -15.56
N ARG A 234 -10.69 0.08 -16.54
CA ARG A 234 -11.36 1.32 -16.95
C ARG A 234 -12.87 1.11 -17.07
#